data_ce9d35ad243866c045136bd34d30e467
#
_entry.id   ce9d35ad243866c045136bd34d30e467
#
_cell.length_a   1.000
_cell.length_b   1.000
_cell.length_c   1.000
_cell.angle_alpha   90.00
_cell.angle_beta   90.00
_cell.angle_gamma   90.00
#
_symmetry.space_group_name_H-M   'P 1'
#
loop_
_entity.id
_entity.type
_entity.pdbx_description
1 polymer ?
#
loop_
_entity_poly.entity_id
_entity_poly.type
_entity_poly.pdbx_seq_one_letter_code
_entity_poly.pdbx_strand_id
1 'polypeptide(L)'
;PDARFCVFPGDFVETGTNRNSEWEWERWFDEAVRPVIMQMPIVPTDGNHDDSSNQNYTYHFNTDNQFKENAKVKPQFDGTTYSFMYGDVLFLVYSLQDYWKGSYNLSTLTSTYLTNDVGNWFREQVAAHPEAKWRVALVHKNVFSGSGHQEDEETPLFRETMLPIFKDCEIDLVLQGHDHCYEIIGPVDADTRTPILNAISDVETVPMNMVSNMTGKKGGVFNVNDGTLYFIGATCGTKRYNPNHKLTMEADYEKHKVENYYDLFTGMFGQPGRPSYSSFTVDGNIITVNSYKVYEGMEPMLFNTFHIKRTREHTPYSEKAHKTLEQMIQEYGTVKILHNGNMLIVRENIAYDTLGQLIYDNRD
;
A
#
# COMPACT_ATOMS: atom_id res chain seq x y z
N PRO A 1 -24.36 -9.81 6.86
CA PRO A 1 -23.50 -8.73 7.28
C PRO A 1 -23.85 -7.47 6.49
N ASP A 2 -23.86 -6.33 7.18
CA ASP A 2 -24.22 -5.03 6.59
C ASP A 2 -23.04 -4.38 5.86
N ALA A 3 -22.20 -5.17 5.18
CA ALA A 3 -21.09 -4.65 4.39
C ALA A 3 -21.62 -3.72 3.29
N ARG A 4 -20.99 -2.57 3.12
CA ARG A 4 -21.42 -1.53 2.19
C ARG A 4 -20.75 -1.65 0.84
N PHE A 5 -19.51 -2.20 0.81
CA PHE A 5 -18.75 -2.49 -0.39
C PHE A 5 -17.66 -3.53 -0.08
N CYS A 6 -17.12 -4.15 -1.13
CA CYS A 6 -15.97 -5.04 -1.05
C CYS A 6 -14.73 -4.38 -1.62
N VAL A 7 -13.60 -4.56 -0.94
CA VAL A 7 -12.27 -4.15 -1.42
C VAL A 7 -11.53 -5.39 -1.91
N PHE A 8 -10.99 -5.30 -3.12
CA PHE A 8 -10.18 -6.36 -3.72
C PHE A 8 -8.79 -5.82 -4.06
N PRO A 9 -7.76 -6.26 -3.34
CA PRO A 9 -6.39 -5.81 -3.59
C PRO A 9 -5.73 -6.47 -4.81
N GLY A 10 -6.45 -6.66 -5.91
CA GLY A 10 -5.95 -7.17 -7.18
C GLY A 10 -5.93 -8.69 -7.33
N ASP A 11 -5.47 -9.14 -8.51
CA ASP A 11 -5.44 -10.54 -8.96
C ASP A 11 -6.83 -11.18 -8.97
N PHE A 12 -7.76 -10.56 -9.71
CA PHE A 12 -9.10 -11.11 -9.94
C PHE A 12 -9.07 -12.38 -10.79
N VAL A 13 -8.10 -12.43 -11.70
CA VAL A 13 -7.88 -13.53 -12.65
C VAL A 13 -6.43 -14.01 -12.59
N GLU A 14 -6.12 -15.18 -13.16
CA GLU A 14 -4.77 -15.76 -13.12
C GLU A 14 -3.93 -15.40 -14.36
N THR A 15 -4.56 -15.29 -15.54
CA THR A 15 -3.85 -15.07 -16.82
C THR A 15 -4.37 -13.88 -17.62
N GLY A 16 -4.82 -12.82 -16.95
CA GLY A 16 -5.34 -11.61 -17.56
C GLY A 16 -4.34 -10.90 -18.49
N THR A 17 -3.05 -11.18 -18.33
CA THR A 17 -1.98 -10.74 -19.23
C THR A 17 -2.11 -11.30 -20.67
N ASN A 18 -2.91 -12.34 -20.86
CA ASN A 18 -3.14 -12.96 -22.17
C ASN A 18 -4.47 -12.47 -22.75
N ARG A 19 -4.45 -11.88 -23.96
CA ARG A 19 -5.66 -11.43 -24.65
C ARG A 19 -6.76 -12.49 -24.83
N ASN A 20 -6.41 -13.77 -24.70
CA ASN A 20 -7.34 -14.88 -24.81
C ASN A 20 -7.94 -15.30 -23.45
N SER A 21 -7.70 -14.55 -22.39
CA SER A 21 -8.12 -14.90 -21.02
C SER A 21 -9.48 -14.31 -20.60
N GLU A 22 -10.24 -13.76 -21.54
CA GLU A 22 -11.57 -13.20 -21.27
C GLU A 22 -12.50 -14.20 -20.57
N TRP A 23 -12.33 -15.49 -20.84
CA TRP A 23 -13.07 -16.56 -20.16
C TRP A 23 -12.87 -16.62 -18.64
N GLU A 24 -11.73 -16.12 -18.13
CA GLU A 24 -11.49 -16.02 -16.67
C GLU A 24 -12.33 -14.90 -16.06
N TRP A 25 -12.42 -13.77 -16.76
CA TRP A 25 -13.30 -12.67 -16.38
C TRP A 25 -14.77 -13.07 -16.44
N GLU A 26 -15.19 -13.80 -17.50
CA GLU A 26 -16.54 -14.34 -17.60
C GLU A 26 -16.85 -15.25 -16.39
N ARG A 27 -15.92 -16.12 -15.99
CA ARG A 27 -16.08 -16.96 -14.81
C ARG A 27 -16.11 -16.16 -13.51
N TRP A 28 -15.30 -15.12 -13.40
CA TRP A 28 -15.30 -14.26 -12.23
C TRP A 28 -16.63 -13.52 -12.06
N PHE A 29 -17.27 -13.09 -13.16
CA PHE A 29 -18.58 -12.47 -13.18
C PHE A 29 -19.74 -13.47 -13.29
N ASP A 30 -19.51 -14.76 -13.20
CA ASP A 30 -20.50 -15.83 -13.34
C ASP A 30 -21.49 -15.86 -12.14
N GLU A 31 -22.44 -16.79 -12.23
CA GLU A 31 -23.56 -16.96 -11.30
C GLU A 31 -23.16 -17.03 -9.82
N ALA A 32 -21.96 -17.50 -9.53
CA ALA A 32 -21.45 -17.59 -8.15
C ALA A 32 -21.13 -16.24 -7.53
N VAL A 33 -20.60 -15.29 -8.29
CA VAL A 33 -20.15 -13.98 -7.82
C VAL A 33 -21.18 -12.88 -8.12
N ARG A 34 -21.86 -12.99 -9.24
CA ARG A 34 -22.83 -11.98 -9.71
C ARG A 34 -23.86 -11.56 -8.65
N PRO A 35 -24.49 -12.45 -7.87
CA PRO A 35 -25.48 -12.02 -6.88
C PRO A 35 -24.88 -11.09 -5.79
N VAL A 36 -23.60 -11.23 -5.48
CA VAL A 36 -22.92 -10.40 -4.49
C VAL A 36 -22.58 -9.04 -5.09
N ILE A 37 -21.95 -9.02 -6.27
CA ILE A 37 -21.51 -7.77 -6.91
C ILE A 37 -22.66 -6.92 -7.42
N MET A 38 -23.82 -7.50 -7.70
CA MET A 38 -25.02 -6.75 -8.03
C MET A 38 -25.66 -6.05 -6.83
N GLN A 39 -25.32 -6.46 -5.61
CA GLN A 39 -25.85 -5.90 -4.37
C GLN A 39 -24.84 -5.05 -3.59
N MET A 40 -23.56 -5.18 -3.92
CA MET A 40 -22.47 -4.57 -3.17
C MET A 40 -21.44 -3.98 -4.14
N PRO A 41 -21.17 -2.67 -4.08
CA PRO A 41 -20.11 -2.07 -4.88
C PRO A 41 -18.75 -2.73 -4.62
N ILE A 42 -17.92 -2.77 -5.64
CA ILE A 42 -16.54 -3.26 -5.58
C ILE A 42 -15.59 -2.07 -5.68
N VAL A 43 -14.56 -2.08 -4.85
CA VAL A 43 -13.38 -1.22 -4.94
C VAL A 43 -12.24 -2.07 -5.51
N PRO A 44 -12.01 -2.05 -6.83
CA PRO A 44 -11.01 -2.87 -7.46
C PRO A 44 -9.63 -2.20 -7.43
N THR A 45 -8.60 -3.00 -7.23
CA THR A 45 -7.20 -2.63 -7.44
C THR A 45 -6.63 -3.57 -8.50
N ASP A 46 -5.84 -3.08 -9.44
CA ASP A 46 -5.24 -3.94 -10.43
C ASP A 46 -4.08 -4.76 -9.85
N GLY A 47 -4.04 -6.06 -10.18
CA GLY A 47 -2.96 -6.98 -9.84
C GLY A 47 -2.07 -7.29 -11.04
N ASN A 48 -0.94 -7.95 -10.81
CA ASN A 48 -0.02 -8.33 -11.89
C ASN A 48 -0.56 -9.43 -12.80
N HIS A 49 -1.57 -10.16 -12.36
CA HIS A 49 -2.30 -11.13 -13.15
C HIS A 49 -3.48 -10.53 -13.93
N ASP A 50 -4.01 -9.38 -13.50
CA ASP A 50 -5.15 -8.72 -14.15
C ASP A 50 -4.76 -7.97 -15.43
N ASP A 51 -3.52 -7.52 -15.52
CA ASP A 51 -2.89 -6.80 -16.61
C ASP A 51 -3.67 -5.62 -17.20
N SER A 52 -3.54 -4.50 -16.55
CA SER A 52 -4.04 -3.22 -17.05
C SER A 52 -3.42 -2.81 -18.42
N SER A 53 -2.20 -3.29 -18.73
CA SER A 53 -1.52 -2.96 -20.00
C SER A 53 -2.24 -3.49 -21.24
N ASN A 54 -3.05 -4.54 -21.13
CA ASN A 54 -3.90 -5.07 -22.18
C ASN A 54 -5.31 -4.47 -22.18
N GLN A 55 -5.59 -3.57 -21.25
CA GLN A 55 -6.90 -2.96 -21.00
C GLN A 55 -7.99 -3.94 -20.53
N ASN A 56 -7.69 -5.22 -20.30
CA ASN A 56 -8.69 -6.17 -19.85
C ASN A 56 -9.30 -5.74 -18.52
N TYR A 57 -8.47 -5.33 -17.57
CA TYR A 57 -8.94 -4.82 -16.28
C TYR A 57 -9.87 -3.59 -16.45
N THR A 58 -9.46 -2.60 -17.25
CA THR A 58 -10.22 -1.37 -17.44
C THR A 58 -11.49 -1.54 -18.29
N TYR A 59 -11.62 -2.65 -19.03
CA TYR A 59 -12.88 -3.01 -19.69
C TYR A 59 -13.93 -3.55 -18.72
N HIS A 60 -13.50 -4.10 -17.60
CA HIS A 60 -14.40 -4.70 -16.61
C HIS A 60 -14.76 -3.77 -15.47
N PHE A 61 -13.88 -2.80 -15.15
CA PHE A 61 -14.08 -1.85 -14.07
C PHE A 61 -14.09 -0.41 -14.60
N ASN A 62 -15.21 0.27 -14.39
CA ASN A 62 -15.38 1.68 -14.76
C ASN A 62 -15.09 2.55 -13.55
N THR A 63 -13.83 2.64 -13.17
CA THR A 63 -13.36 3.52 -12.10
C THR A 63 -13.12 4.92 -12.64
N ASP A 64 -13.26 5.93 -11.77
CA ASP A 64 -12.99 7.31 -12.14
C ASP A 64 -11.53 7.49 -12.56
N ASN A 65 -11.34 8.14 -13.70
CA ASN A 65 -10.03 8.57 -14.15
C ASN A 65 -9.63 9.88 -13.46
N GLN A 66 -9.17 9.79 -12.24
CA GLN A 66 -8.75 10.95 -11.44
C GLN A 66 -7.27 11.30 -11.62
N PHE A 67 -6.48 10.32 -12.06
CA PHE A 67 -5.07 10.51 -12.28
C PHE A 67 -4.84 11.20 -13.63
N LYS A 68 -4.76 12.53 -13.60
CA LYS A 68 -4.44 13.31 -14.78
C LYS A 68 -2.97 13.12 -15.12
N GLU A 69 -2.75 12.40 -16.19
CA GLU A 69 -1.43 12.14 -16.69
C GLU A 69 -0.57 13.39 -16.86
N ASN A 70 0.64 13.30 -16.37
CA ASN A 70 1.76 13.97 -17.01
C ASN A 70 1.91 13.34 -18.42
N ALA A 71 1.96 14.13 -19.49
CA ALA A 71 2.07 13.66 -20.89
C ALA A 71 3.24 12.70 -21.18
N LYS A 72 4.07 12.40 -20.18
CA LYS A 72 5.18 11.44 -20.21
C LYS A 72 4.80 10.06 -19.65
N VAL A 73 3.69 9.94 -18.93
CA VAL A 73 3.15 8.69 -18.42
C VAL A 73 2.14 8.16 -19.42
N LYS A 74 2.15 6.88 -19.70
CA LYS A 74 1.27 6.31 -20.73
C LYS A 74 -0.20 6.29 -20.29
N PRO A 75 -1.18 6.42 -21.23
CA PRO A 75 -2.62 6.39 -20.97
C PRO A 75 -3.16 5.15 -20.28
N GLN A 76 -2.34 4.15 -20.05
CA GLN A 76 -2.75 2.85 -19.53
C GLN A 76 -2.97 2.82 -17.99
N PHE A 77 -2.70 3.92 -17.29
CA PHE A 77 -3.00 4.06 -15.86
C PHE A 77 -4.40 4.64 -15.59
N ASP A 78 -5.09 5.02 -16.67
CA ASP A 78 -6.45 5.51 -16.57
C ASP A 78 -7.37 4.45 -15.95
N GLY A 79 -8.00 4.78 -14.83
CA GLY A 79 -8.91 3.89 -14.14
C GLY A 79 -8.27 2.90 -13.16
N THR A 80 -6.94 2.94 -12.95
CA THR A 80 -6.25 2.10 -11.96
C THR A 80 -5.83 2.86 -10.71
N THR A 81 -5.73 4.21 -10.81
CA THR A 81 -5.38 5.10 -9.70
C THR A 81 -6.51 6.11 -9.49
N TYR A 82 -7.18 6.00 -8.34
CA TYR A 82 -8.34 6.83 -8.01
C TYR A 82 -8.55 6.92 -6.50
N SER A 83 -9.32 7.92 -6.06
CA SER A 83 -9.68 8.11 -4.67
C SER A 83 -11.19 8.29 -4.50
N PHE A 84 -11.69 8.03 -3.33
CA PHE A 84 -13.06 8.35 -2.95
C PHE A 84 -13.20 8.47 -1.42
N MET A 85 -14.18 9.23 -1.01
CA MET A 85 -14.62 9.28 0.38
C MET A 85 -15.77 8.33 0.62
N TYR A 86 -15.70 7.56 1.72
CA TYR A 86 -16.85 6.85 2.24
C TYR A 86 -16.96 7.06 3.75
N GLY A 87 -18.00 7.77 4.16
CA GLY A 87 -18.11 8.22 5.54
C GLY A 87 -16.90 9.10 5.92
N ASP A 88 -16.22 8.73 6.98
CA ASP A 88 -15.04 9.44 7.51
C ASP A 88 -13.70 8.94 6.92
N VAL A 89 -13.75 8.05 5.93
CA VAL A 89 -12.56 7.39 5.37
C VAL A 89 -12.26 7.87 3.96
N LEU A 90 -11.05 8.38 3.75
CA LEU A 90 -10.47 8.60 2.43
C LEU A 90 -9.74 7.34 1.96
N PHE A 91 -10.20 6.77 0.86
CA PHE A 91 -9.55 5.65 0.17
C PHE A 91 -8.71 6.16 -0.98
N LEU A 92 -7.48 5.69 -1.05
CA LEU A 92 -6.47 6.04 -2.05
C LEU A 92 -6.00 4.76 -2.74
N VAL A 93 -6.59 4.46 -3.89
CA VAL A 93 -6.23 3.28 -4.69
C VAL A 93 -5.18 3.67 -5.70
N TYR A 94 -4.07 2.96 -5.75
CA TYR A 94 -3.00 3.26 -6.71
C TYR A 94 -2.37 2.00 -7.30
N SER A 95 -1.92 2.10 -8.55
CA SER A 95 -1.31 1.00 -9.30
C SER A 95 0.21 1.03 -9.22
N LEU A 96 0.78 -0.16 -9.13
CA LEU A 96 2.22 -0.42 -9.29
C LEU A 96 2.52 -1.39 -10.45
N GLN A 97 1.52 -1.75 -11.28
CA GLN A 97 1.64 -2.85 -12.23
C GLN A 97 2.19 -2.44 -13.61
N ASP A 98 1.77 -1.30 -14.12
CA ASP A 98 1.92 -0.98 -15.54
C ASP A 98 3.34 -0.59 -15.99
N TYR A 99 4.22 -0.33 -15.07
CA TYR A 99 5.59 0.03 -15.41
C TYR A 99 6.45 -1.15 -15.87
N TRP A 100 6.09 -2.36 -15.43
CA TRP A 100 6.92 -3.56 -15.61
C TRP A 100 7.03 -4.04 -17.07
N LYS A 101 6.07 -3.71 -17.91
CA LYS A 101 5.95 -4.30 -19.24
C LYS A 101 6.46 -3.49 -20.41
N GLY A 102 7.07 -2.37 -20.21
CA GLY A 102 7.36 -1.80 -21.49
C GLY A 102 8.25 -0.63 -21.66
N SER A 103 8.70 0.10 -20.70
CA SER A 103 9.51 1.27 -21.02
C SER A 103 10.18 1.95 -19.83
N TYR A 104 9.84 1.58 -18.62
CA TYR A 104 10.44 2.14 -17.44
C TYR A 104 11.42 1.15 -16.82
N ASN A 105 12.65 1.56 -16.61
CA ASN A 105 13.52 0.88 -15.68
C ASN A 105 13.07 1.25 -14.23
N LEU A 106 13.46 0.46 -13.25
CA LEU A 106 13.10 0.69 -11.85
C LEU A 106 13.45 2.10 -11.35
N SER A 107 14.56 2.66 -11.81
CA SER A 107 14.97 4.02 -11.44
C SER A 107 13.98 5.08 -11.94
N THR A 108 13.50 4.98 -13.18
CA THR A 108 12.49 5.91 -13.73
C THR A 108 11.16 5.74 -13.05
N LEU A 109 10.77 4.50 -12.73
CA LEU A 109 9.55 4.23 -11.98
C LEU A 109 9.57 4.95 -10.64
N THR A 110 10.62 4.73 -9.85
CA THR A 110 10.69 5.29 -8.48
C THR A 110 10.89 6.79 -8.49
N SER A 111 11.77 7.31 -9.35
CA SER A 111 12.13 8.74 -9.35
C SER A 111 11.09 9.64 -10.02
N THR A 112 10.40 9.15 -11.03
CA THR A 112 9.46 9.97 -11.81
C THR A 112 8.02 9.64 -11.47
N TYR A 113 7.63 8.39 -11.68
CA TYR A 113 6.23 8.00 -11.51
C TYR A 113 5.80 7.99 -10.03
N LEU A 114 6.45 7.18 -9.19
CA LEU A 114 6.01 7.05 -7.80
C LEU A 114 6.27 8.32 -6.97
N THR A 115 7.46 8.90 -7.09
CA THR A 115 7.82 10.07 -6.26
C THR A 115 7.04 11.32 -6.67
N ASN A 116 6.98 11.59 -7.97
CA ASN A 116 6.38 12.83 -8.46
C ASN A 116 4.89 12.66 -8.75
N ASP A 117 4.53 11.71 -9.63
CA ASP A 117 3.15 11.64 -10.11
C ASP A 117 2.23 11.07 -9.02
N VAL A 118 2.50 9.87 -8.53
CA VAL A 118 1.70 9.23 -7.46
C VAL A 118 1.83 10.01 -6.15
N GLY A 119 3.04 10.40 -5.75
CA GLY A 119 3.26 11.14 -4.52
C GLY A 119 2.55 12.50 -4.50
N ASN A 120 2.58 13.25 -5.59
CA ASN A 120 1.84 14.52 -5.69
C ASN A 120 0.33 14.29 -5.67
N TRP A 121 -0.14 13.27 -6.39
CA TRP A 121 -1.55 12.90 -6.36
C TRP A 121 -2.03 12.54 -4.94
N PHE A 122 -1.26 11.76 -4.16
CA PHE A 122 -1.59 11.49 -2.75
C PHE A 122 -1.75 12.78 -1.96
N ARG A 123 -0.81 13.72 -2.09
CA ARG A 123 -0.84 15.01 -1.41
C ARG A 123 -2.05 15.85 -1.80
N GLU A 124 -2.37 15.88 -3.09
CA GLU A 124 -3.54 16.59 -3.62
C GLU A 124 -4.85 16.02 -3.07
N GLN A 125 -4.98 14.68 -3.04
CA GLN A 125 -6.18 14.04 -2.51
C GLN A 125 -6.34 14.29 -1.00
N VAL A 126 -5.26 14.17 -0.24
CA VAL A 126 -5.27 14.46 1.20
C VAL A 126 -5.59 15.93 1.48
N ALA A 127 -5.05 16.85 0.70
CA ALA A 127 -5.36 18.28 0.81
C ALA A 127 -6.82 18.61 0.44
N ALA A 128 -7.39 17.87 -0.52
CA ALA A 128 -8.79 18.05 -0.94
C ALA A 128 -9.80 17.49 0.08
N HIS A 129 -9.37 16.58 0.96
CA HIS A 129 -10.22 15.91 1.94
C HIS A 129 -9.70 16.07 3.38
N PRO A 130 -9.60 17.31 3.90
CA PRO A 130 -9.13 17.57 5.26
C PRO A 130 -10.09 17.00 6.34
N GLU A 131 -11.34 16.74 5.98
CA GLU A 131 -12.37 16.15 6.84
C GLU A 131 -12.18 14.65 7.11
N ALA A 132 -11.32 13.98 6.33
CA ALA A 132 -11.09 12.55 6.47
C ALA A 132 -10.46 12.22 7.84
N LYS A 133 -11.17 11.41 8.64
CA LYS A 133 -10.66 10.90 9.92
C LYS A 133 -9.72 9.71 9.76
N TRP A 134 -9.84 9.02 8.63
CA TRP A 134 -9.02 7.88 8.27
C TRP A 134 -8.51 8.02 6.84
N ARG A 135 -7.26 7.64 6.62
CA ARG A 135 -6.61 7.61 5.30
C ARG A 135 -6.12 6.21 5.03
N VAL A 136 -6.75 5.54 4.08
CA VAL A 136 -6.48 4.15 3.74
C VAL A 136 -5.96 4.06 2.30
N ALA A 137 -4.75 3.57 2.13
CA ALA A 137 -4.19 3.29 0.82
C ALA A 137 -4.43 1.82 0.41
N LEU A 138 -4.67 1.59 -0.86
CA LEU A 138 -4.85 0.27 -1.46
C LEU A 138 -3.85 0.08 -2.59
N VAL A 139 -3.17 -1.05 -2.60
CA VAL A 139 -2.21 -1.44 -3.63
C VAL A 139 -2.14 -2.96 -3.74
N HIS A 140 -1.87 -3.49 -4.91
CA HIS A 140 -1.67 -4.93 -5.03
C HIS A 140 -0.29 -5.36 -4.56
N LYS A 141 0.79 -4.82 -5.16
CA LYS A 141 2.16 -5.17 -4.78
C LYS A 141 2.55 -4.63 -3.42
N ASN A 142 3.33 -5.43 -2.70
CA ASN A 142 3.64 -5.18 -1.30
C ASN A 142 4.70 -4.08 -1.13
N VAL A 143 4.51 -3.23 -0.14
CA VAL A 143 5.59 -2.42 0.45
C VAL A 143 6.33 -3.26 1.49
N PHE A 144 5.61 -4.03 2.27
CA PHE A 144 6.13 -5.02 3.20
C PHE A 144 5.39 -6.34 3.03
N SER A 145 6.12 -7.45 3.11
CA SER A 145 5.58 -8.80 3.15
C SER A 145 6.53 -9.79 3.81
N GLY A 146 6.03 -10.89 4.30
CA GLY A 146 6.79 -12.00 4.88
C GLY A 146 6.81 -13.25 4.00
N SER A 147 6.43 -13.16 2.73
CA SER A 147 6.44 -14.26 1.78
C SER A 147 7.42 -14.03 0.62
N GLY A 148 7.24 -14.71 -0.51
CA GLY A 148 8.23 -14.80 -1.58
C GLY A 148 8.51 -13.48 -2.30
N HIS A 149 7.48 -12.69 -2.56
CA HIS A 149 7.59 -11.43 -3.31
C HIS A 149 8.30 -10.30 -2.56
N GLN A 150 8.60 -10.49 -1.30
CA GLN A 150 9.50 -9.60 -0.59
C GLN A 150 10.91 -9.59 -1.18
N GLU A 151 11.34 -10.67 -1.86
CA GLU A 151 12.65 -10.77 -2.51
C GLU A 151 12.70 -10.17 -3.92
N ASP A 152 11.56 -9.72 -4.46
CA ASP A 152 11.49 -9.07 -5.76
C ASP A 152 12.29 -7.78 -5.74
N GLU A 153 13.05 -7.51 -6.82
CA GLU A 153 13.98 -6.38 -6.91
C GLU A 153 13.28 -5.02 -6.70
N GLU A 154 12.02 -4.93 -7.09
CA GLU A 154 11.23 -3.71 -6.95
C GLU A 154 10.73 -3.45 -5.53
N THR A 155 10.52 -4.47 -4.70
CA THR A 155 9.90 -4.31 -3.38
C THR A 155 10.66 -3.37 -2.45
N PRO A 156 12.01 -3.45 -2.31
CA PRO A 156 12.77 -2.47 -1.53
C PRO A 156 12.65 -1.04 -2.08
N LEU A 157 12.57 -0.89 -3.40
CA LEU A 157 12.45 0.41 -4.05
C LEU A 157 11.07 1.04 -3.83
N PHE A 158 10.00 0.23 -3.86
CA PHE A 158 8.66 0.68 -3.47
C PHE A 158 8.64 1.16 -2.03
N ARG A 159 9.28 0.42 -1.14
CA ARG A 159 9.40 0.79 0.27
C ARG A 159 10.10 2.13 0.44
N GLU A 160 11.28 2.30 -0.16
CA GLU A 160 12.03 3.55 -0.08
C GLU A 160 11.25 4.75 -0.62
N THR A 161 10.44 4.54 -1.66
CA THR A 161 9.69 5.61 -2.32
C THR A 161 8.37 5.91 -1.61
N MET A 162 7.63 4.88 -1.20
CA MET A 162 6.27 5.07 -0.67
C MET A 162 6.24 5.45 0.82
N LEU A 163 7.21 5.00 1.63
CA LEU A 163 7.23 5.34 3.06
C LEU A 163 7.27 6.85 3.32
N PRO A 164 8.10 7.66 2.66
CA PRO A 164 8.07 9.11 2.82
C PRO A 164 6.73 9.73 2.41
N ILE A 165 6.08 9.20 1.36
CA ILE A 165 4.77 9.66 0.90
C ILE A 165 3.70 9.34 1.94
N PHE A 166 3.70 8.12 2.48
CA PHE A 166 2.75 7.70 3.50
C PHE A 166 2.88 8.51 4.78
N LYS A 167 4.11 8.79 5.21
CA LYS A 167 4.38 9.67 6.35
C LYS A 167 3.87 11.09 6.11
N ASP A 168 4.22 11.65 4.97
CA ASP A 168 3.84 13.01 4.58
C ASP A 168 2.32 13.18 4.51
N CYS A 169 1.64 12.17 3.98
CA CYS A 169 0.18 12.11 3.88
C CYS A 169 -0.50 11.55 5.13
N GLU A 170 0.23 11.16 6.17
CA GLU A 170 -0.29 10.50 7.38
C GLU A 170 -1.26 9.36 7.04
N ILE A 171 -0.80 8.42 6.21
CA ILE A 171 -1.58 7.23 5.86
C ILE A 171 -1.67 6.31 7.08
N ASP A 172 -2.88 5.97 7.50
CA ASP A 172 -3.11 5.13 8.68
C ASP A 172 -2.94 3.65 8.41
N LEU A 173 -3.45 3.21 7.25
CA LEU A 173 -3.53 1.80 6.87
C LEU A 173 -3.22 1.64 5.39
N VAL A 174 -2.38 0.65 5.08
CA VAL A 174 -2.15 0.17 3.70
C VAL A 174 -2.69 -1.25 3.58
N LEU A 175 -3.67 -1.43 2.71
CA LEU A 175 -4.18 -2.74 2.31
C LEU A 175 -3.40 -3.22 1.10
N GLN A 176 -2.80 -4.40 1.21
CA GLN A 176 -1.92 -5.00 0.20
C GLN A 176 -2.43 -6.38 -0.22
N GLY A 177 -2.01 -6.83 -1.39
CA GLY A 177 -2.26 -8.17 -1.93
C GLY A 177 -0.99 -8.93 -2.25
N HIS A 178 -0.92 -9.58 -3.42
CA HIS A 178 0.23 -10.20 -4.06
C HIS A 178 0.81 -11.40 -3.31
N ASP A 179 1.19 -11.27 -2.06
CA ASP A 179 1.58 -12.38 -1.19
C ASP A 179 0.34 -12.98 -0.51
N HIS A 180 0.17 -14.28 -0.71
CA HIS A 180 -1.02 -15.01 -0.27
C HIS A 180 -0.89 -15.50 1.18
N CYS A 181 -0.33 -14.65 2.05
CA CYS A 181 -0.21 -14.86 3.49
C CYS A 181 -1.09 -13.87 4.25
N TYR A 182 -1.40 -14.19 5.50
CA TYR A 182 -2.06 -13.28 6.42
C TYR A 182 -1.00 -12.52 7.22
N GLU A 183 -1.03 -11.20 7.21
CA GLU A 183 0.05 -10.39 7.77
C GLU A 183 -0.47 -9.10 8.41
N ILE A 184 -0.06 -8.85 9.65
CA ILE A 184 -0.24 -7.58 10.34
C ILE A 184 1.14 -7.03 10.66
N ILE A 185 1.52 -5.94 10.00
CA ILE A 185 2.86 -5.35 10.02
C ILE A 185 2.79 -3.93 10.57
N GLY A 186 3.58 -3.62 11.57
CA GLY A 186 3.69 -2.29 12.17
C GLY A 186 2.72 -2.04 13.34
N PRO A 187 2.36 -0.79 13.68
CA PRO A 187 2.65 0.45 12.93
C PRO A 187 4.14 0.68 12.72
N VAL A 188 4.51 1.08 11.50
CA VAL A 188 5.91 1.30 11.12
C VAL A 188 6.20 2.79 11.08
N ASP A 189 7.28 3.20 11.74
CA ASP A 189 7.87 4.52 11.56
C ASP A 189 8.58 4.57 10.21
N ALA A 190 8.20 5.51 9.37
CA ALA A 190 8.71 5.61 8.00
C ALA A 190 10.19 6.02 7.91
N ASP A 191 10.71 6.77 8.89
CA ASP A 191 12.09 7.23 8.89
C ASP A 191 13.04 6.13 9.32
N THR A 192 12.71 5.47 10.43
CA THR A 192 13.54 4.41 11.00
C THR A 192 13.25 3.05 10.38
N ARG A 193 12.10 2.89 9.74
CA ARG A 193 11.60 1.62 9.17
C ARG A 193 11.50 0.52 10.23
N THR A 194 11.17 0.92 11.45
CA THR A 194 11.02 0.03 12.60
C THR A 194 9.60 0.07 13.14
N PRO A 195 9.14 -0.98 13.83
CA PRO A 195 7.83 -0.98 14.45
C PRO A 195 7.79 -0.05 15.66
N ILE A 196 6.69 0.66 15.82
CA ILE A 196 6.43 1.52 16.98
C ILE A 196 5.82 0.67 18.10
N LEU A 197 6.65 -0.02 18.86
CA LEU A 197 6.19 -1.04 19.84
C LEU A 197 5.32 -0.49 20.95
N ASN A 198 5.52 0.74 21.40
CA ASN A 198 4.68 1.40 22.41
C ASN A 198 3.30 1.84 21.87
N ALA A 199 3.08 1.76 20.56
CA ALA A 199 1.80 1.97 19.94
C ALA A 199 0.92 0.71 19.91
N ILE A 200 1.40 -0.41 20.44
CA ILE A 200 0.72 -1.71 20.37
C ILE A 200 0.36 -2.18 21.79
N SER A 201 -0.89 -2.58 21.96
CA SER A 201 -1.38 -3.19 23.21
C SER A 201 -2.28 -4.40 22.91
N ASP A 202 -2.60 -5.16 23.96
CA ASP A 202 -3.58 -6.25 23.94
C ASP A 202 -3.32 -7.37 22.91
N VAL A 203 -2.06 -7.54 22.49
CA VAL A 203 -1.63 -8.69 21.68
C VAL A 203 -1.45 -9.90 22.59
N GLU A 204 -2.19 -10.96 22.32
CA GLU A 204 -2.10 -12.21 23.04
C GLU A 204 -1.12 -13.17 22.35
N THR A 205 -0.18 -13.73 23.09
CA THR A 205 0.66 -14.83 22.62
C THR A 205 -0.05 -16.15 22.86
N VAL A 206 -0.41 -16.86 21.80
CA VAL A 206 -1.07 -18.17 21.86
C VAL A 206 -0.12 -19.27 21.36
N PRO A 207 -0.28 -20.53 21.81
CA PRO A 207 0.53 -21.63 21.32
C PRO A 207 0.40 -21.81 19.80
N MET A 208 1.53 -21.95 19.11
CA MET A 208 1.59 -22.10 17.65
C MET A 208 0.73 -23.25 17.08
N ASN A 209 0.59 -24.33 17.84
CA ASN A 209 -0.21 -25.50 17.46
C ASN A 209 -1.72 -25.23 17.38
N MET A 210 -2.20 -24.12 17.91
CA MET A 210 -3.61 -23.74 17.84
C MET A 210 -3.95 -22.97 16.57
N VAL A 211 -2.94 -22.43 15.88
CA VAL A 211 -3.10 -21.58 14.70
C VAL A 211 -2.17 -22.13 13.61
N SER A 212 -2.60 -23.19 12.95
CA SER A 212 -1.83 -23.90 11.93
C SER A 212 -1.04 -22.96 11.01
N ASN A 213 0.30 -23.06 11.03
CA ASN A 213 1.26 -22.28 10.26
C ASN A 213 1.20 -20.74 10.47
N MET A 214 0.61 -20.27 11.53
CA MET A 214 0.59 -18.85 11.90
C MET A 214 1.43 -18.58 13.14
N THR A 215 1.94 -17.35 13.30
CA THR A 215 2.63 -16.97 14.51
C THR A 215 1.72 -17.04 15.72
N GLY A 216 2.30 -17.19 16.89
CA GLY A 216 1.57 -17.22 18.16
C GLY A 216 0.99 -15.88 18.62
N LYS A 217 0.83 -14.90 17.74
CA LYS A 217 0.24 -13.58 18.07
C LYS A 217 -1.20 -13.52 17.59
N LYS A 218 -2.11 -13.02 18.43
CA LYS A 218 -3.53 -12.86 18.15
C LYS A 218 -4.05 -11.57 18.76
N GLY A 219 -5.07 -10.97 18.14
CA GLY A 219 -5.67 -9.73 18.60
C GLY A 219 -4.77 -8.52 18.38
N GLY A 220 -4.89 -7.58 19.30
CA GLY A 220 -4.10 -6.36 19.35
C GLY A 220 -4.88 -5.09 19.10
N VAL A 221 -4.39 -4.01 19.69
CA VAL A 221 -4.78 -2.63 19.38
C VAL A 221 -3.55 -1.91 18.86
N PHE A 222 -3.61 -1.45 17.64
CA PHE A 222 -2.51 -0.80 16.92
C PHE A 222 -2.81 0.69 16.77
N ASN A 223 -2.10 1.54 17.49
CA ASN A 223 -2.26 2.98 17.41
C ASN A 223 -1.43 3.54 16.25
N VAL A 224 -2.09 4.16 15.26
CA VAL A 224 -1.46 4.67 14.03
C VAL A 224 -1.22 6.18 14.05
N ASN A 225 -1.17 6.81 15.22
CA ASN A 225 -0.90 8.24 15.30
C ASN A 225 0.43 8.67 14.68
N ASP A 226 1.46 7.83 14.82
CA ASP A 226 2.84 8.16 14.46
C ASP A 226 3.45 7.20 13.43
N GLY A 227 2.66 6.26 12.92
CA GLY A 227 3.11 5.30 11.91
C GLY A 227 1.98 4.65 11.15
N THR A 228 2.32 3.96 10.09
CA THR A 228 1.39 3.29 9.17
C THR A 228 1.30 1.81 9.48
N LEU A 229 0.10 1.25 9.56
CA LEU A 229 -0.15 -0.18 9.62
C LEU A 229 -0.29 -0.77 8.22
N TYR A 230 0.33 -1.93 7.97
CA TYR A 230 0.22 -2.67 6.71
C TYR A 230 -0.49 -3.99 6.96
N PHE A 231 -1.42 -4.32 6.09
CA PHE A 231 -2.25 -5.51 6.24
C PHE A 231 -2.39 -6.27 4.93
N ILE A 232 -2.18 -7.59 5.00
CA ILE A 232 -2.51 -8.55 3.95
C ILE A 232 -3.48 -9.55 4.53
N GLY A 233 -4.66 -9.69 3.91
CA GLY A 233 -5.75 -10.55 4.39
C GLY A 233 -5.65 -12.01 3.95
N ALA A 234 -4.51 -12.45 3.43
CA ALA A 234 -4.32 -13.71 2.71
C ALA A 234 -5.05 -13.70 1.35
N THR A 235 -5.62 -14.80 0.94
CA THR A 235 -6.31 -14.96 -0.35
C THR A 235 -7.72 -15.48 -0.17
N CYS A 236 -8.66 -15.00 -0.96
CA CYS A 236 -9.98 -15.58 -1.08
C CYS A 236 -10.02 -16.77 -2.06
N GLY A 237 -8.94 -17.00 -2.80
CA GLY A 237 -8.76 -18.14 -3.70
C GLY A 237 -8.12 -19.36 -3.05
N THR A 238 -7.66 -20.28 -3.89
CA THR A 238 -7.01 -21.53 -3.46
C THR A 238 -5.49 -21.48 -3.49
N LYS A 239 -4.90 -20.54 -4.23
CA LYS A 239 -3.46 -20.33 -4.33
C LYS A 239 -2.93 -19.77 -2.99
N ARG A 240 -1.85 -20.35 -2.47
CA ARG A 240 -1.32 -20.05 -1.15
C ARG A 240 0.19 -20.00 -1.19
N TYR A 241 0.76 -19.09 -0.44
CA TYR A 241 2.20 -18.99 -0.22
C TYR A 241 2.53 -19.34 1.23
N ASN A 242 3.71 -19.88 1.44
CA ASN A 242 4.21 -20.12 2.78
C ASN A 242 4.99 -18.88 3.24
N PRO A 243 4.90 -18.55 4.53
CA PRO A 243 5.79 -17.56 5.11
C PRO A 243 7.25 -17.92 4.86
N ASN A 244 8.03 -16.95 4.41
CA ASN A 244 9.45 -17.17 4.18
C ASN A 244 10.25 -16.92 5.46
N HIS A 245 10.40 -17.94 6.29
CA HIS A 245 11.10 -17.84 7.55
C HIS A 245 12.58 -17.45 7.44
N LYS A 246 13.22 -17.67 6.30
CA LYS A 246 14.61 -17.25 6.10
C LYS A 246 14.76 -15.73 6.04
N LEU A 247 13.81 -15.06 5.37
CA LEU A 247 13.79 -13.61 5.26
C LEU A 247 13.54 -12.93 6.60
N THR A 248 12.78 -13.58 7.47
CA THR A 248 12.44 -13.07 8.78
C THR A 248 13.58 -13.20 9.80
N MET A 249 14.62 -13.98 9.51
CA MET A 249 15.71 -14.26 10.45
C MET A 249 17.05 -13.61 10.09
N GLU A 250 17.23 -13.21 8.85
CA GLU A 250 18.49 -12.60 8.38
C GLU A 250 18.28 -11.10 8.16
N ALA A 251 18.93 -10.29 8.99
CA ALA A 251 19.04 -8.85 8.81
C ALA A 251 19.94 -8.55 7.62
N ASP A 252 19.38 -8.45 6.42
CA ASP A 252 20.08 -7.95 5.25
C ASP A 252 19.54 -6.56 4.91
N TYR A 253 20.13 -5.54 5.55
CA TYR A 253 19.75 -4.14 5.33
C TYR A 253 19.91 -3.74 3.86
N GLU A 254 20.99 -4.17 3.22
CA GLU A 254 21.26 -3.80 1.82
C GLU A 254 20.18 -4.34 0.88
N LYS A 255 19.68 -5.54 1.15
CA LYS A 255 18.63 -6.17 0.37
C LYS A 255 17.24 -5.64 0.70
N HIS A 256 16.92 -5.51 1.99
CA HIS A 256 15.55 -5.19 2.41
C HIS A 256 15.34 -3.74 2.80
N LYS A 257 16.42 -2.98 2.98
CA LYS A 257 16.42 -1.61 3.50
C LYS A 257 15.74 -1.49 4.87
N VAL A 258 15.81 -2.57 5.67
CA VAL A 258 15.29 -2.69 7.04
C VAL A 258 16.27 -3.56 7.83
N GLU A 259 16.68 -3.12 9.02
CA GLU A 259 17.67 -3.84 9.83
C GLU A 259 17.14 -5.12 10.46
N ASN A 260 15.94 -5.10 11.03
CA ASN A 260 15.32 -6.23 11.71
C ASN A 260 13.93 -6.50 11.14
N TYR A 261 13.91 -7.09 9.95
CA TYR A 261 12.68 -7.25 9.19
C TYR A 261 11.59 -8.06 9.94
N TYR A 262 12.01 -9.08 10.71
CA TYR A 262 11.07 -9.91 11.50
C TYR A 262 10.31 -9.12 12.56
N ASP A 263 10.92 -8.11 13.16
CA ASP A 263 10.30 -7.30 14.21
C ASP A 263 9.10 -6.48 13.70
N LEU A 264 9.00 -6.28 12.37
CA LEU A 264 7.88 -5.60 11.75
C LEU A 264 6.54 -6.36 11.88
N PHE A 265 6.59 -7.71 12.04
CA PHE A 265 5.39 -8.54 12.19
C PHE A 265 4.90 -8.52 13.64
N THR A 266 4.29 -7.42 14.00
CA THR A 266 3.86 -7.13 15.36
C THR A 266 2.55 -7.80 15.76
N GLY A 267 1.71 -8.13 14.76
CA GLY A 267 0.49 -8.90 14.94
C GLY A 267 0.60 -10.34 14.40
N MET A 268 -0.54 -10.94 14.11
CA MET A 268 -0.60 -12.29 13.56
C MET A 268 -0.02 -12.34 12.15
N PHE A 269 0.75 -13.37 11.87
CA PHE A 269 1.43 -13.59 10.60
C PHE A 269 1.46 -15.07 10.25
N GLY A 270 1.24 -15.41 8.99
CA GLY A 270 1.37 -16.78 8.48
C GLY A 270 0.34 -17.18 7.43
N GLN A 271 0.20 -18.49 7.23
CA GLN A 271 -0.72 -19.05 6.23
C GLN A 271 -1.99 -19.60 6.89
N PRO A 272 -3.17 -19.00 6.64
CA PRO A 272 -4.44 -19.50 7.18
C PRO A 272 -4.82 -20.91 6.69
N GLY A 273 -4.28 -21.35 5.55
CA GLY A 273 -4.52 -22.66 4.97
C GLY A 273 -5.90 -22.83 4.35
N ARG A 274 -6.71 -21.78 4.28
CA ARG A 274 -8.06 -21.75 3.70
C ARG A 274 -8.30 -20.40 3.02
N PRO A 275 -9.24 -20.34 2.06
CA PRO A 275 -9.73 -19.05 1.58
C PRO A 275 -10.15 -18.18 2.76
N SER A 276 -9.80 -16.92 2.72
CA SER A 276 -9.96 -16.01 3.86
C SER A 276 -10.47 -14.66 3.37
N TYR A 277 -11.20 -13.98 4.21
CA TYR A 277 -11.58 -12.59 4.03
C TYR A 277 -11.59 -11.85 5.38
N SER A 278 -11.56 -10.55 5.33
CA SER A 278 -11.63 -9.71 6.53
C SER A 278 -12.74 -8.67 6.39
N SER A 279 -13.48 -8.45 7.47
CA SER A 279 -14.45 -7.35 7.56
C SER A 279 -13.88 -6.21 8.37
N PHE A 280 -14.12 -4.99 7.90
CA PHE A 280 -13.69 -3.74 8.54
C PHE A 280 -14.92 -2.98 9.01
N THR A 281 -14.96 -2.62 10.27
CA THR A 281 -16.00 -1.76 10.85
C THR A 281 -15.33 -0.51 11.39
N VAL A 282 -15.71 0.65 10.84
CA VAL A 282 -15.22 1.95 11.28
C VAL A 282 -16.21 2.56 12.25
N ASP A 283 -15.76 2.82 13.47
CA ASP A 283 -16.55 3.48 14.52
C ASP A 283 -15.72 4.58 15.18
N GLY A 284 -15.90 5.80 14.73
CA GLY A 284 -15.14 6.95 15.19
C GLY A 284 -13.64 6.76 15.05
N ASN A 285 -12.96 6.62 16.18
CA ASN A 285 -11.50 6.53 16.29
C ASN A 285 -10.95 5.10 16.24
N ILE A 286 -11.80 4.12 15.93
CA ILE A 286 -11.42 2.70 15.92
C ILE A 286 -11.91 2.05 14.63
N ILE A 287 -11.02 1.31 13.98
CA ILE A 287 -11.37 0.33 12.96
C ILE A 287 -11.23 -1.06 13.59
N THR A 288 -12.31 -1.81 13.63
CA THR A 288 -12.30 -3.21 14.04
C THR A 288 -12.17 -4.10 12.82
N VAL A 289 -11.19 -4.99 12.82
CA VAL A 289 -10.94 -5.94 11.74
C VAL A 289 -11.21 -7.36 12.24
N ASN A 290 -12.15 -8.04 11.61
CA ASN A 290 -12.46 -9.45 11.89
C ASN A 290 -12.06 -10.28 10.67
N SER A 291 -11.20 -11.28 10.85
CA SER A 291 -10.67 -12.12 9.80
C SER A 291 -11.22 -13.54 9.89
N TYR A 292 -11.71 -14.04 8.78
CA TYR A 292 -12.46 -15.31 8.69
C TYR A 292 -11.81 -16.28 7.71
N LYS A 293 -11.86 -17.57 8.06
CA LYS A 293 -11.57 -18.69 7.16
C LYS A 293 -12.88 -19.24 6.62
N VAL A 294 -12.89 -19.61 5.34
CA VAL A 294 -14.04 -20.16 4.67
C VAL A 294 -13.86 -21.66 4.48
N TYR A 295 -14.88 -22.43 4.85
CA TYR A 295 -14.98 -23.87 4.67
C TYR A 295 -16.23 -24.18 3.84
N GLU A 296 -16.11 -25.10 2.89
CA GLU A 296 -17.25 -25.50 2.07
C GLU A 296 -18.39 -26.05 2.94
N GLY A 297 -19.60 -25.53 2.73
CA GLY A 297 -20.79 -25.96 3.45
C GLY A 297 -20.85 -25.61 4.93
N MET A 298 -19.97 -24.72 5.41
CA MET A 298 -19.96 -24.27 6.81
C MET A 298 -20.01 -22.74 6.89
N GLU A 299 -20.46 -22.23 8.03
CA GLU A 299 -20.34 -20.81 8.34
C GLU A 299 -18.88 -20.40 8.43
N PRO A 300 -18.51 -19.19 7.98
CA PRO A 300 -17.16 -18.70 8.09
C PRO A 300 -16.65 -18.66 9.53
N MET A 301 -15.46 -19.18 9.76
CA MET A 301 -14.86 -19.26 11.08
C MET A 301 -13.97 -18.06 11.36
N LEU A 302 -14.32 -17.26 12.37
CA LEU A 302 -13.49 -16.17 12.87
C LEU A 302 -12.20 -16.73 13.47
N PHE A 303 -11.03 -16.24 13.02
CA PHE A 303 -9.74 -16.68 13.55
C PHE A 303 -8.89 -15.56 14.16
N ASN A 304 -9.15 -14.31 13.78
CA ASN A 304 -8.50 -13.16 14.41
C ASN A 304 -9.43 -11.96 14.45
N THR A 305 -9.33 -11.18 15.53
CA THR A 305 -9.94 -9.85 15.66
C THR A 305 -8.86 -8.91 16.16
N PHE A 306 -8.66 -7.78 15.50
CA PHE A 306 -7.75 -6.74 15.97
C PHE A 306 -8.35 -5.36 15.73
N HIS A 307 -7.76 -4.34 16.35
CA HIS A 307 -8.25 -2.98 16.27
C HIS A 307 -7.14 -2.05 15.81
N ILE A 308 -7.51 -1.13 14.93
CA ILE A 308 -6.64 -0.01 14.54
C ILE A 308 -7.23 1.22 15.22
N LYS A 309 -6.41 1.98 15.92
CA LYS A 309 -6.84 3.12 16.71
C LYS A 309 -6.11 4.38 16.28
N ARG A 310 -6.85 5.46 16.11
CA ARG A 310 -6.30 6.80 15.97
C ARG A 310 -6.93 7.71 17.02
N THR A 311 -6.12 8.42 17.77
CA THR A 311 -6.59 9.30 18.85
C THR A 311 -6.28 10.76 18.60
N ARG A 312 -5.48 11.06 17.60
CA ARG A 312 -5.11 12.39 17.15
C ARG A 312 -5.68 12.65 15.76
N GLU A 313 -6.20 13.84 15.52
CA GLU A 313 -6.58 14.27 14.18
C GLU A 313 -5.37 14.32 13.26
N HIS A 314 -5.60 14.16 11.96
CA HIS A 314 -4.57 14.38 10.98
C HIS A 314 -4.18 15.86 10.95
N THR A 315 -2.89 16.12 10.79
CA THR A 315 -2.44 17.49 10.53
C THR A 315 -2.96 17.90 9.15
N PRO A 316 -3.67 19.04 9.03
CA PRO A 316 -4.07 19.54 7.73
C PRO A 316 -2.88 19.65 6.80
N TYR A 317 -3.00 19.12 5.59
CA TYR A 317 -1.87 19.08 4.65
C TYR A 317 -1.34 20.48 4.33
N SER A 318 -2.23 21.48 4.27
CA SER A 318 -1.89 22.89 4.08
C SER A 318 -1.08 23.51 5.25
N GLU A 319 -1.15 22.92 6.45
CA GLU A 319 -0.41 23.36 7.64
C GLU A 319 0.95 22.65 7.76
N LYS A 320 1.14 21.52 7.06
CA LYS A 320 2.47 20.97 6.86
C LYS A 320 3.23 21.94 5.97
N ALA A 321 3.86 22.92 6.60
CA ALA A 321 4.73 23.86 5.91
C ALA A 321 5.81 23.03 5.21
N HIS A 322 5.58 22.68 3.95
CA HIS A 322 6.68 22.32 3.08
C HIS A 322 7.57 23.55 3.06
N LYS A 323 8.68 23.45 3.76
CA LYS A 323 9.69 24.49 3.68
C LYS A 323 9.97 24.69 2.19
N THR A 324 9.72 25.89 1.70
CA THR A 324 10.10 26.20 0.33
C THR A 324 11.60 25.99 0.19
N LEU A 325 12.08 25.78 -1.02
CA LEU A 325 13.52 25.67 -1.27
C LEU A 325 14.28 26.86 -0.63
N GLU A 326 13.70 28.06 -0.69
CA GLU A 326 14.24 29.28 -0.06
C GLU A 326 14.32 29.14 1.47
N GLN A 327 13.27 28.66 2.13
CA GLN A 327 13.28 28.41 3.57
C GLN A 327 14.30 27.35 3.97
N MET A 328 14.43 26.29 3.18
CA MET A 328 15.43 25.24 3.41
C MET A 328 16.85 25.78 3.23
N ILE A 329 17.09 26.59 2.20
CA ILE A 329 18.39 27.24 1.99
C ILE A 329 18.72 28.19 3.14
N GLN A 330 17.74 28.97 3.61
CA GLN A 330 17.92 29.89 4.74
C GLN A 330 18.26 29.16 6.04
N GLU A 331 17.65 27.99 6.28
CA GLU A 331 17.87 27.21 7.50
C GLU A 331 19.15 26.38 7.46
N TYR A 332 19.41 25.72 6.33
CA TYR A 332 20.52 24.76 6.18
C TYR A 332 21.71 25.29 5.36
N GLY A 333 21.56 26.46 4.75
CA GLY A 333 22.59 27.09 3.92
C GLY A 333 22.85 26.42 2.58
N THR A 334 22.73 25.11 2.53
CA THR A 334 22.89 24.30 1.32
C THR A 334 21.91 23.16 1.32
N VAL A 335 21.21 22.96 0.22
CA VAL A 335 20.18 21.92 0.06
C VAL A 335 20.49 21.07 -1.16
N LYS A 336 20.31 19.76 -1.04
CA LYS A 336 20.33 18.83 -2.19
C LYS A 336 18.91 18.63 -2.66
N ILE A 337 18.66 18.87 -3.94
CA ILE A 337 17.36 18.66 -4.57
C ILE A 337 17.50 17.71 -5.76
N LEU A 338 16.45 16.95 -6.03
CA LEU A 338 16.34 16.18 -7.26
C LEU A 338 15.52 17.00 -8.27
N HIS A 339 16.14 17.38 -9.37
CA HIS A 339 15.48 18.15 -10.43
C HIS A 339 15.70 17.46 -11.78
N ASN A 340 14.60 17.07 -12.46
CA ASN A 340 14.64 16.36 -13.75
C ASN A 340 15.54 15.11 -13.74
N GLY A 341 15.55 14.33 -12.63
CA GLY A 341 16.37 13.14 -12.48
C GLY A 341 17.84 13.40 -12.16
N ASN A 342 18.25 14.66 -12.03
CA ASN A 342 19.61 15.03 -11.64
C ASN A 342 19.64 15.59 -10.22
N MET A 343 20.58 15.15 -9.42
CA MET A 343 20.80 15.73 -8.11
C MET A 343 21.53 17.06 -8.26
N LEU A 344 20.92 18.12 -7.75
CA LEU A 344 21.51 19.46 -7.71
C LEU A 344 21.82 19.83 -6.27
N ILE A 345 22.93 20.55 -6.10
CA ILE A 345 23.32 21.19 -4.84
C ILE A 345 22.96 22.66 -4.97
N VAL A 346 22.01 23.15 -4.18
CA VAL A 346 21.53 24.53 -4.22
C VAL A 346 22.05 25.28 -3.00
N ARG A 347 22.69 26.42 -3.25
CA ARG A 347 23.20 27.34 -2.23
C ARG A 347 23.04 28.78 -2.71
N GLU A 348 22.46 29.64 -1.90
CA GLU A 348 22.33 31.07 -2.21
C GLU A 348 21.73 31.36 -3.61
N ASN A 349 20.67 30.63 -4.00
CA ASN A 349 20.04 30.73 -5.33
C ASN A 349 20.90 30.27 -6.52
N ILE A 350 22.00 29.58 -6.25
CA ILE A 350 22.87 28.99 -7.27
C ILE A 350 22.71 27.47 -7.21
N ALA A 351 22.49 26.82 -8.34
CA ALA A 351 22.44 25.36 -8.44
C ALA A 351 23.68 24.80 -9.15
N TYR A 352 24.27 23.78 -8.54
CA TYR A 352 25.40 23.04 -9.06
C TYR A 352 25.01 21.57 -9.25
N ASP A 353 25.61 20.89 -10.21
CA ASP A 353 25.54 19.43 -10.27
C ASP A 353 26.39 18.74 -9.18
N THR A 354 26.38 17.41 -9.15
CA THR A 354 27.15 16.63 -8.17
C THR A 354 28.66 16.71 -8.40
N LEU A 355 29.10 17.22 -9.55
CA LEU A 355 30.51 17.45 -9.89
C LEU A 355 30.96 18.89 -9.60
N GLY A 356 30.05 19.74 -9.09
CA GLY A 356 30.32 21.13 -8.78
C GLY A 356 30.24 22.06 -9.99
N GLN A 357 29.67 21.61 -11.11
CA GLN A 357 29.45 22.47 -12.28
C GLN A 357 28.21 23.33 -12.06
N LEU A 358 28.32 24.61 -12.42
CA LEU A 358 27.22 25.57 -12.35
C LEU A 358 26.12 25.18 -13.35
N ILE A 359 24.91 24.94 -12.85
CA ILE A 359 23.72 24.62 -13.64
C ILE A 359 22.81 25.85 -13.78
N TYR A 360 22.65 26.61 -12.70
CA TYR A 360 21.76 27.77 -12.67
C TYR A 360 22.24 28.81 -11.67
N ASP A 361 22.17 30.08 -12.04
CA ASP A 361 22.49 31.23 -11.19
C ASP A 361 21.36 32.26 -11.27
N ASN A 362 20.70 32.54 -10.17
CA ASN A 362 19.60 33.50 -10.08
C ASN A 362 19.90 34.58 -9.02
N ARG A 363 21.10 35.14 -9.08
CA ARG A 363 21.54 36.19 -8.15
C ARG A 363 21.31 37.64 -8.63
N ASP A 364 20.62 37.80 -9.74
CA ASP A 364 20.27 39.15 -10.27
C ASP A 364 18.95 39.67 -9.69
#